data_f6e13f8271f449bfc406f26aa5b57d38
#
_entry.id   f6e13f8271f449bfc406f26aa5b57d38
#
_cell.length_a   1.000
_cell.length_b   1.000
_cell.length_c   1.000
_cell.angle_alpha   90.00
_cell.angle_beta   90.00
_cell.angle_gamma   90.00
#
_symmetry.space_group_name_H-M   'P 1'
#
loop_
_entity.id
_entity.type
_entity.pdbx_description
1 polymer ?
#
loop_
_entity_poly.entity_id
_entity_poly.type
_entity_poly.pdbx_seq_one_letter_code
_entity_poly.pdbx_strand_id
1 'polypeptide(L)'
;MIKLGQKIKDLRKAKNISQETLANFLGVSFQSVSKWETNTTLPDVTLIPAIASFFGVSTDELFDFNLYDIEQKVMEICHKSGACRDKEPEKAEAILREGLKKYPGNDIILNNLLCVIPYPERANEVIDLCKALIDGTKYDDVKYDACRIMALAYHSIGEYSLCKEAIERIPEIYFTKLEVAADLLEGEEQFEAAVRQRSLSFESVISMCMKMGKYYAEQGDTEKARIQYTMAKNIYLSAKDDFPTKYSKNLFEAFADMLPEIENALAAFPSVPSPS
;
A
#
# COMPACT_ATOMS: atom_id res chain seq x y z
N MET A 1 18.63 -6.41 -16.37
CA MET A 1 19.77 -7.32 -16.65
C MET A 1 20.94 -6.76 -15.86
N ILE A 2 21.59 -7.58 -15.03
CA ILE A 2 22.75 -7.17 -14.19
C ILE A 2 23.90 -6.80 -15.12
N LYS A 3 24.42 -5.56 -14.98
CA LYS A 3 25.53 -5.05 -15.79
C LYS A 3 26.89 -5.23 -15.10
N LEU A 4 27.02 -6.27 -14.27
CA LEU A 4 28.20 -6.51 -13.42
C LEU A 4 29.52 -6.52 -14.22
N GLY A 5 29.53 -7.18 -15.38
CA GLY A 5 30.73 -7.23 -16.20
C GLY A 5 31.16 -5.86 -16.73
N GLN A 6 30.19 -5.02 -17.13
CA GLN A 6 30.49 -3.64 -17.54
C GLN A 6 31.03 -2.82 -16.36
N LYS A 7 30.43 -2.95 -15.16
CA LYS A 7 30.92 -2.25 -13.96
C LYS A 7 32.34 -2.66 -13.58
N ILE A 8 32.66 -3.97 -13.61
CA ILE A 8 34.02 -4.49 -13.40
C ILE A 8 35.02 -3.85 -14.40
N LYS A 9 34.63 -3.81 -15.68
CA LYS A 9 35.44 -3.19 -16.74
C LYS A 9 35.69 -1.71 -16.48
N ASP A 10 34.68 -0.96 -16.08
CA ASP A 10 34.78 0.47 -15.85
C ASP A 10 35.64 0.77 -14.62
N LEU A 11 35.44 0.04 -13.51
CA LEU A 11 36.28 0.13 -12.31
C LEU A 11 37.74 -0.24 -12.60
N ARG A 12 38.00 -1.31 -13.38
CA ARG A 12 39.32 -1.70 -13.77
C ARG A 12 40.00 -0.61 -14.60
N LYS A 13 39.31 -0.06 -15.60
CA LYS A 13 39.81 1.05 -16.41
C LYS A 13 40.11 2.30 -15.59
N ALA A 14 39.25 2.63 -14.64
CA ALA A 14 39.46 3.75 -13.74
C ALA A 14 40.75 3.59 -12.89
N LYS A 15 41.08 2.37 -12.52
CA LYS A 15 42.39 2.03 -11.86
C LYS A 15 43.56 1.90 -12.82
N ASN A 16 43.36 2.04 -14.12
CA ASN A 16 44.41 1.90 -15.17
C ASN A 16 45.14 0.57 -15.11
N ILE A 17 44.47 -0.54 -14.82
CA ILE A 17 45.08 -1.88 -14.78
C ILE A 17 44.59 -2.76 -15.92
N SER A 18 45.42 -3.78 -16.30
CA SER A 18 45.06 -4.75 -17.32
C SER A 18 44.09 -5.82 -16.77
N GLN A 19 43.41 -6.55 -17.67
CA GLN A 19 42.61 -7.72 -17.28
C GLN A 19 43.49 -8.81 -16.64
N GLU A 20 44.74 -8.95 -17.10
CA GLU A 20 45.71 -9.91 -16.55
C GLU A 20 46.10 -9.54 -15.11
N THR A 21 46.33 -8.25 -14.84
CA THR A 21 46.60 -7.76 -13.48
C THR A 21 45.47 -8.06 -12.53
N LEU A 22 44.21 -7.81 -12.96
CA LEU A 22 43.02 -8.12 -12.16
C LEU A 22 42.88 -9.64 -11.94
N ALA A 23 43.12 -10.45 -12.99
CA ALA A 23 43.05 -11.91 -12.92
C ALA A 23 44.05 -12.48 -11.90
N ASN A 24 45.29 -12.01 -11.97
CA ASN A 24 46.36 -12.42 -11.03
C ASN A 24 45.99 -12.07 -9.57
N PHE A 25 45.43 -10.89 -9.34
CA PHE A 25 45.03 -10.47 -8.00
C PHE A 25 43.91 -11.34 -7.44
N LEU A 26 42.94 -11.70 -8.28
CA LEU A 26 41.77 -12.51 -7.89
C LEU A 26 42.08 -14.03 -7.91
N GLY A 27 43.24 -14.47 -8.34
CA GLY A 27 43.59 -15.88 -8.46
C GLY A 27 42.80 -16.62 -9.56
N VAL A 28 42.38 -15.92 -10.62
CA VAL A 28 41.63 -16.50 -11.74
C VAL A 28 42.35 -16.35 -13.07
N SER A 29 41.85 -16.98 -14.13
CA SER A 29 42.45 -16.85 -15.46
C SER A 29 42.10 -15.50 -16.10
N PHE A 30 42.98 -14.97 -16.95
CA PHE A 30 42.72 -13.83 -17.82
C PHE A 30 41.39 -13.99 -18.61
N GLN A 31 41.18 -15.21 -19.16
CA GLN A 31 39.98 -15.54 -19.93
C GLN A 31 38.71 -15.40 -19.09
N SER A 32 38.78 -15.70 -17.79
CA SER A 32 37.63 -15.51 -16.88
C SER A 32 37.26 -14.04 -16.79
N VAL A 33 38.21 -13.16 -16.52
CA VAL A 33 37.97 -11.71 -16.45
C VAL A 33 37.43 -11.16 -17.78
N SER A 34 38.01 -11.60 -18.89
CA SER A 34 37.58 -11.21 -20.25
C SER A 34 36.10 -11.61 -20.50
N LYS A 35 35.72 -12.84 -20.12
CA LYS A 35 34.32 -13.31 -20.23
C LYS A 35 33.35 -12.54 -19.34
N TRP A 36 33.77 -12.16 -18.14
CA TRP A 36 32.94 -11.31 -17.25
C TRP A 36 32.72 -9.94 -17.89
N GLU A 37 33.76 -9.26 -18.34
CA GLU A 37 33.68 -7.93 -18.94
C GLU A 37 32.90 -7.88 -20.24
N THR A 38 32.76 -9.02 -20.93
CA THR A 38 31.91 -9.16 -22.12
C THR A 38 30.52 -9.70 -21.82
N ASN A 39 30.19 -9.90 -20.53
CA ASN A 39 28.94 -10.50 -20.05
C ASN A 39 28.63 -11.89 -20.63
N THR A 40 29.68 -12.62 -21.06
CA THR A 40 29.57 -14.00 -21.52
C THR A 40 29.35 -14.98 -20.37
N THR A 41 30.00 -14.71 -19.22
CA THR A 41 29.77 -15.39 -17.94
C THR A 41 29.78 -14.38 -16.80
N LEU A 42 29.27 -14.78 -15.65
CA LEU A 42 29.37 -13.99 -14.40
C LEU A 42 30.56 -14.56 -13.56
N PRO A 43 31.13 -13.70 -12.68
CA PRO A 43 32.01 -14.19 -11.61
C PRO A 43 31.27 -15.16 -10.71
N ASP A 44 32.00 -16.11 -10.11
CA ASP A 44 31.48 -16.90 -9.01
C ASP A 44 31.09 -15.98 -7.84
N VAL A 45 29.99 -16.28 -7.19
CA VAL A 45 29.46 -15.45 -6.07
C VAL A 45 30.49 -15.32 -4.94
N THR A 46 31.32 -16.30 -4.73
CA THR A 46 32.39 -16.29 -3.71
C THR A 46 33.51 -15.28 -4.01
N LEU A 47 33.64 -14.85 -5.27
CA LEU A 47 34.62 -13.82 -5.68
C LEU A 47 34.08 -12.39 -5.53
N ILE A 48 32.76 -12.21 -5.38
CA ILE A 48 32.16 -10.87 -5.33
C ILE A 48 32.75 -10.01 -4.22
N PRO A 49 32.90 -10.50 -2.95
CA PRO A 49 33.52 -9.69 -1.90
C PRO A 49 34.98 -9.30 -2.23
N ALA A 50 35.78 -10.21 -2.85
CA ALA A 50 37.14 -9.93 -3.21
C ALA A 50 37.23 -8.88 -4.34
N ILE A 51 36.34 -8.94 -5.32
CA ILE A 51 36.27 -7.96 -6.42
C ILE A 51 35.88 -6.58 -5.85
N ALA A 52 34.88 -6.52 -5.00
CA ALA A 52 34.44 -5.27 -4.36
C ALA A 52 35.57 -4.66 -3.52
N SER A 53 36.21 -5.46 -2.66
CA SER A 53 37.37 -5.07 -1.86
C SER A 53 38.52 -4.55 -2.68
N PHE A 54 38.88 -5.26 -3.78
CA PHE A 54 39.96 -4.85 -4.68
C PHE A 54 39.73 -3.47 -5.30
N PHE A 55 38.48 -3.19 -5.69
CA PHE A 55 38.14 -1.91 -6.25
C PHE A 55 37.88 -0.82 -5.18
N GLY A 56 37.67 -1.20 -3.92
CA GLY A 56 37.36 -0.28 -2.83
C GLY A 56 35.91 0.25 -2.90
N VAL A 57 34.99 -0.58 -3.40
CA VAL A 57 33.55 -0.28 -3.51
C VAL A 57 32.74 -1.26 -2.69
N SER A 58 31.48 -0.91 -2.39
CA SER A 58 30.55 -1.87 -1.79
C SER A 58 30.07 -2.91 -2.82
N THR A 59 29.53 -4.03 -2.35
CA THR A 59 28.88 -5.01 -3.23
C THR A 59 27.70 -4.40 -3.96
N ASP A 60 26.94 -3.54 -3.31
CA ASP A 60 25.80 -2.83 -3.91
C ASP A 60 26.25 -1.92 -5.05
N GLU A 61 27.32 -1.17 -4.84
CA GLU A 61 27.92 -0.35 -5.88
C GLU A 61 28.48 -1.20 -7.04
N LEU A 62 29.08 -2.37 -6.73
CA LEU A 62 29.58 -3.30 -7.74
C LEU A 62 28.45 -3.87 -8.60
N PHE A 63 27.26 -4.13 -8.01
CA PHE A 63 26.07 -4.59 -8.73
C PHE A 63 25.26 -3.45 -9.35
N ASP A 64 25.67 -2.20 -9.18
CA ASP A 64 24.90 -1.02 -9.57
C ASP A 64 23.49 -1.04 -8.94
N PHE A 65 23.44 -1.52 -7.69
CA PHE A 65 22.21 -1.66 -6.93
C PHE A 65 21.93 -0.37 -6.16
N ASN A 66 20.84 0.29 -6.48
CA ASN A 66 20.37 1.49 -5.80
C ASN A 66 18.97 1.27 -5.26
N LEU A 67 18.85 1.16 -3.94
CA LEU A 67 17.57 0.94 -3.27
C LEU A 67 16.57 2.07 -3.57
N TYR A 68 17.04 3.32 -3.57
CA TYR A 68 16.19 4.47 -3.88
C TYR A 68 15.60 4.39 -5.29
N ASP A 69 16.40 4.01 -6.31
CA ASP A 69 15.90 3.84 -7.67
C ASP A 69 14.87 2.71 -7.77
N ILE A 70 15.01 1.67 -6.95
CA ILE A 70 14.04 0.57 -6.87
C ILE A 70 12.75 1.08 -6.27
N GLU A 71 12.81 1.81 -5.17
CA GLU A 71 11.63 2.42 -4.52
C GLU A 71 10.87 3.34 -5.47
N GLN A 72 11.58 4.19 -6.23
CA GLN A 72 10.95 5.06 -7.23
C GLN A 72 10.22 4.26 -8.32
N LYS A 73 10.85 3.19 -8.83
CA LYS A 73 10.23 2.32 -9.84
C LYS A 73 9.04 1.52 -9.30
N VAL A 74 9.11 1.10 -8.05
CA VAL A 74 7.99 0.47 -7.35
C VAL A 74 6.82 1.44 -7.25
N MET A 75 7.08 2.68 -6.82
CA MET A 75 6.06 3.72 -6.74
C MET A 75 5.44 4.04 -8.10
N GLU A 76 6.24 4.10 -9.18
CA GLU A 76 5.71 4.26 -10.54
C GLU A 76 4.76 3.13 -10.95
N ILE A 77 5.08 1.88 -10.61
CA ILE A 77 4.23 0.72 -10.89
C ILE A 77 2.90 0.87 -10.16
N CYS A 78 2.94 1.19 -8.86
CA CYS A 78 1.76 1.38 -8.05
C CYS A 78 0.90 2.56 -8.54
N HIS A 79 1.49 3.69 -8.90
CA HIS A 79 0.78 4.83 -9.46
C HIS A 79 0.11 4.49 -10.80
N LYS A 80 0.79 3.77 -11.69
CA LYS A 80 0.22 3.32 -12.98
C LYS A 80 -0.98 2.40 -12.78
N SER A 81 -0.89 1.48 -11.83
CA SER A 81 -2.01 0.60 -11.47
C SER A 81 -3.15 1.41 -10.86
N GLY A 82 -2.87 2.29 -9.89
CA GLY A 82 -3.88 3.12 -9.22
C GLY A 82 -4.66 4.00 -10.20
N ALA A 83 -4.00 4.54 -11.23
CA ALA A 83 -4.63 5.39 -12.23
C ALA A 83 -5.69 4.69 -13.10
N CYS A 84 -5.66 3.35 -13.19
CA CYS A 84 -6.61 2.57 -13.98
C CYS A 84 -7.47 1.60 -13.14
N ARG A 85 -7.21 1.48 -11.85
CA ARG A 85 -7.82 0.47 -10.98
C ARG A 85 -9.35 0.44 -11.05
N ASP A 86 -9.99 1.60 -10.98
CA ASP A 86 -11.44 1.69 -10.88
C ASP A 86 -12.14 1.48 -12.24
N LYS A 87 -11.44 1.74 -13.36
CA LYS A 87 -11.99 1.63 -14.71
C LYS A 87 -11.57 0.36 -15.45
N GLU A 88 -10.36 -0.11 -15.20
CA GLU A 88 -9.72 -1.23 -15.89
C GLU A 88 -9.00 -2.14 -14.86
N PRO A 89 -9.71 -2.77 -13.90
CA PRO A 89 -9.08 -3.52 -12.79
C PRO A 89 -8.18 -4.66 -13.29
N GLU A 90 -8.53 -5.33 -14.37
CA GLU A 90 -7.70 -6.39 -14.98
C GLU A 90 -6.35 -5.86 -15.46
N LYS A 91 -6.33 -4.65 -16.01
CA LYS A 91 -5.10 -3.97 -16.44
C LYS A 91 -4.26 -3.54 -15.24
N ALA A 92 -4.91 -3.04 -14.20
CA ALA A 92 -4.24 -2.69 -12.95
C ALA A 92 -3.57 -3.91 -12.32
N GLU A 93 -4.26 -5.05 -12.28
CA GLU A 93 -3.71 -6.32 -11.81
C GLU A 93 -2.52 -6.77 -12.66
N ALA A 94 -2.63 -6.73 -13.98
CA ALA A 94 -1.55 -7.12 -14.89
C ALA A 94 -0.27 -6.27 -14.66
N ILE A 95 -0.40 -4.97 -14.45
CA ILE A 95 0.71 -4.05 -14.13
C ILE A 95 1.42 -4.49 -12.84
N LEU A 96 0.66 -4.79 -11.79
CA LEU A 96 1.22 -5.19 -10.49
C LEU A 96 1.88 -6.57 -10.55
N ARG A 97 1.28 -7.53 -11.25
CA ARG A 97 1.87 -8.85 -11.45
C ARG A 97 3.17 -8.79 -12.25
N GLU A 98 3.23 -7.95 -13.27
CA GLU A 98 4.48 -7.72 -14.01
C GLU A 98 5.53 -7.02 -13.12
N GLY A 99 5.08 -6.12 -12.25
CA GLY A 99 5.91 -5.51 -11.22
C GLY A 99 6.52 -6.54 -10.27
N LEU A 100 5.73 -7.51 -9.79
CA LEU A 100 6.20 -8.58 -8.92
C LEU A 100 7.18 -9.54 -9.61
N LYS A 101 7.09 -9.75 -10.93
CA LYS A 101 8.14 -10.49 -11.66
C LYS A 101 9.49 -9.77 -11.64
N LYS A 102 9.46 -8.44 -11.64
CA LYS A 102 10.64 -7.58 -11.61
C LYS A 102 11.22 -7.40 -10.21
N TYR A 103 10.33 -7.29 -9.22
CA TYR A 103 10.62 -7.07 -7.81
C TYR A 103 9.91 -8.14 -6.96
N PRO A 104 10.38 -9.40 -7.00
CA PRO A 104 9.74 -10.50 -6.28
C PRO A 104 9.67 -10.23 -4.78
N GLY A 105 8.49 -10.46 -4.19
CA GLY A 105 8.27 -10.26 -2.75
C GLY A 105 8.23 -8.80 -2.30
N ASN A 106 8.09 -7.84 -3.22
CA ASN A 106 7.96 -6.43 -2.82
C ASN A 106 6.60 -6.19 -2.15
N ASP A 107 6.64 -5.82 -0.88
CA ASP A 107 5.48 -5.65 0.00
C ASP A 107 4.48 -4.61 -0.53
N ILE A 108 4.98 -3.49 -1.05
CA ILE A 108 4.12 -2.38 -1.54
C ILE A 108 3.36 -2.81 -2.79
N ILE A 109 4.04 -3.46 -3.75
CA ILE A 109 3.37 -3.97 -4.96
C ILE A 109 2.36 -5.05 -4.59
N LEU A 110 2.72 -5.96 -3.67
CA LEU A 110 1.85 -7.03 -3.23
C LEU A 110 0.60 -6.50 -2.52
N ASN A 111 0.77 -5.51 -1.62
CA ASN A 111 -0.35 -4.86 -0.96
C ASN A 111 -1.30 -4.16 -1.95
N ASN A 112 -0.76 -3.46 -2.94
CA ASN A 112 -1.58 -2.87 -4.01
C ASN A 112 -2.30 -3.94 -4.85
N LEU A 113 -1.67 -5.09 -5.10
CA LEU A 113 -2.29 -6.21 -5.81
C LEU A 113 -3.50 -6.77 -5.05
N LEU A 114 -3.40 -6.90 -3.72
CA LEU A 114 -4.52 -7.35 -2.88
C LEU A 114 -5.75 -6.43 -2.97
N CYS A 115 -5.55 -5.14 -3.25
CA CYS A 115 -6.63 -4.18 -3.42
C CYS A 115 -7.32 -4.24 -4.80
N VAL A 116 -6.80 -5.06 -5.74
CA VAL A 116 -7.30 -5.15 -7.12
C VAL A 116 -7.92 -6.51 -7.43
N ILE A 117 -7.43 -7.57 -6.81
CA ILE A 117 -7.96 -8.92 -7.01
C ILE A 117 -9.41 -8.97 -6.51
N PRO A 118 -10.38 -9.38 -7.35
CA PRO A 118 -11.77 -9.44 -6.94
C PRO A 118 -12.03 -10.58 -5.96
N TYR A 119 -12.86 -10.31 -4.96
CA TYR A 119 -13.43 -11.31 -4.07
C TYR A 119 -14.95 -11.06 -3.96
N PRO A 120 -15.80 -12.08 -3.83
CA PRO A 120 -15.48 -13.46 -3.39
C PRO A 120 -14.86 -14.41 -4.44
N GLU A 121 -14.83 -14.04 -5.73
CA GLU A 121 -14.46 -14.96 -6.83
C GLU A 121 -13.07 -15.57 -6.65
N ARG A 122 -12.13 -14.80 -6.13
CA ARG A 122 -10.73 -15.20 -5.91
C ARG A 122 -10.30 -15.05 -4.44
N ALA A 123 -11.24 -15.21 -3.50
CA ALA A 123 -10.98 -15.02 -2.08
C ALA A 123 -9.82 -15.87 -1.54
N ASN A 124 -9.71 -17.14 -1.96
CA ASN A 124 -8.64 -18.01 -1.50
C ASN A 124 -7.24 -17.50 -1.92
N GLU A 125 -7.11 -17.02 -3.15
CA GLU A 125 -5.86 -16.41 -3.61
C GLU A 125 -5.52 -15.16 -2.78
N VAL A 126 -6.49 -14.28 -2.54
CA VAL A 126 -6.30 -13.09 -1.69
C VAL A 126 -5.86 -13.48 -0.28
N ILE A 127 -6.51 -14.47 0.32
CA ILE A 127 -6.19 -14.97 1.67
C ILE A 127 -4.76 -15.52 1.73
N ASP A 128 -4.33 -16.31 0.74
CA ASP A 128 -2.98 -16.89 0.71
C ASP A 128 -1.91 -15.81 0.53
N LEU A 129 -2.15 -14.83 -0.33
CA LEU A 129 -1.26 -13.69 -0.51
C LEU A 129 -1.20 -12.81 0.75
N CYS A 130 -2.34 -12.58 1.43
CA CYS A 130 -2.36 -11.87 2.72
C CYS A 130 -1.53 -12.58 3.78
N LYS A 131 -1.66 -13.91 3.92
CA LYS A 131 -0.86 -14.69 4.88
C LYS A 131 0.63 -14.54 4.59
N ALA A 132 1.04 -14.71 3.34
CA ALA A 132 2.43 -14.56 2.93
C ALA A 132 2.97 -13.15 3.23
N LEU A 133 2.15 -12.12 2.97
CA LEU A 133 2.52 -10.73 3.25
C LEU A 133 2.63 -10.45 4.75
N ILE A 134 1.68 -10.90 5.56
CA ILE A 134 1.67 -10.75 7.02
C ILE A 134 2.90 -11.39 7.66
N ASP A 135 3.30 -12.57 7.18
CA ASP A 135 4.44 -13.32 7.73
C ASP A 135 5.79 -12.77 7.27
N GLY A 136 5.85 -12.11 6.10
CA GLY A 136 7.08 -11.65 5.47
C GLY A 136 7.41 -10.19 5.66
N THR A 137 6.41 -9.32 5.82
CA THR A 137 6.63 -7.87 5.87
C THR A 137 7.20 -7.39 7.21
N LYS A 138 8.03 -6.33 7.12
CA LYS A 138 8.57 -5.60 8.28
C LYS A 138 7.79 -4.31 8.57
N TYR A 139 6.81 -3.96 7.75
CA TYR A 139 6.05 -2.73 7.81
C TYR A 139 4.68 -3.00 8.44
N ASP A 140 4.44 -2.40 9.59
CA ASP A 140 3.20 -2.61 10.35
C ASP A 140 1.95 -2.13 9.61
N ASP A 141 2.04 -1.03 8.88
CA ASP A 141 0.95 -0.50 8.04
C ASP A 141 0.54 -1.49 6.95
N VAL A 142 1.51 -2.08 6.24
CA VAL A 142 1.28 -3.13 5.24
C VAL A 142 0.68 -4.38 5.88
N LYS A 143 1.21 -4.79 7.03
CA LYS A 143 0.75 -5.95 7.77
C LYS A 143 -0.70 -5.83 8.20
N TYR A 144 -1.07 -4.70 8.79
CA TYR A 144 -2.43 -4.50 9.26
C TYR A 144 -3.42 -4.24 8.14
N ASP A 145 -2.99 -3.63 7.03
CA ASP A 145 -3.82 -3.55 5.82
C ASP A 145 -4.07 -4.94 5.21
N ALA A 146 -3.07 -5.81 5.17
CA ALA A 146 -3.24 -7.20 4.75
C ALA A 146 -4.20 -7.97 5.68
N CYS A 147 -4.17 -7.76 7.02
CA CYS A 147 -5.15 -8.31 7.95
C CYS A 147 -6.57 -7.83 7.64
N ARG A 148 -6.75 -6.55 7.35
CA ARG A 148 -8.04 -5.96 6.96
C ARG A 148 -8.58 -6.59 5.67
N ILE A 149 -7.74 -6.70 4.63
CA ILE A 149 -8.14 -7.30 3.35
C ILE A 149 -8.47 -8.79 3.53
N MET A 150 -7.70 -9.51 4.32
CA MET A 150 -7.96 -10.92 4.65
C MET A 150 -9.29 -11.09 5.36
N ALA A 151 -9.63 -10.20 6.30
CA ALA A 151 -10.92 -10.21 6.99
C ALA A 151 -12.08 -9.97 5.99
N LEU A 152 -11.94 -9.03 5.06
CA LEU A 152 -12.93 -8.77 4.00
C LEU A 152 -13.10 -9.99 3.08
N ALA A 153 -12.00 -10.64 2.69
CA ALA A 153 -12.05 -11.85 1.86
C ALA A 153 -12.76 -13.01 2.58
N TYR A 154 -12.44 -13.26 3.87
CA TYR A 154 -13.16 -14.28 4.65
C TYR A 154 -14.64 -13.95 4.81
N HIS A 155 -14.98 -12.69 5.07
CA HIS A 155 -16.38 -12.25 5.16
C HIS A 155 -17.13 -12.52 3.85
N SER A 156 -16.52 -12.23 2.71
CA SER A 156 -17.15 -12.37 1.38
C SER A 156 -17.52 -13.82 1.03
N ILE A 157 -16.84 -14.80 1.62
CA ILE A 157 -17.11 -16.23 1.42
C ILE A 157 -17.84 -16.89 2.62
N GLY A 158 -18.31 -16.08 3.59
CA GLY A 158 -19.09 -16.57 4.73
C GLY A 158 -18.28 -17.20 5.86
N GLU A 159 -16.95 -17.11 5.83
CA GLU A 159 -16.04 -17.63 6.87
C GLU A 159 -15.91 -16.65 8.05
N TYR A 160 -17.03 -16.40 8.74
CA TYR A 160 -17.14 -15.35 9.77
C TYR A 160 -16.22 -15.57 10.99
N SER A 161 -15.93 -16.82 11.35
CA SER A 161 -14.99 -17.13 12.44
C SER A 161 -13.59 -16.66 12.10
N LEU A 162 -13.11 -16.97 10.88
CA LEU A 162 -11.77 -16.59 10.41
C LEU A 162 -11.69 -15.09 10.14
N CYS A 163 -12.81 -14.48 9.71
CA CYS A 163 -12.92 -13.02 9.59
C CYS A 163 -12.66 -12.35 10.95
N LYS A 164 -13.33 -12.83 12.01
CA LYS A 164 -13.13 -12.30 13.37
C LYS A 164 -11.69 -12.47 13.85
N GLU A 165 -11.09 -13.65 13.64
CA GLU A 165 -9.68 -13.88 13.97
C GLU A 165 -8.72 -12.95 13.24
N ALA A 166 -9.02 -12.61 11.98
CA ALA A 166 -8.22 -11.65 11.22
C ALA A 166 -8.36 -10.22 11.76
N ILE A 167 -9.56 -9.82 12.19
CA ILE A 167 -9.83 -8.51 12.81
C ILE A 167 -9.05 -8.37 14.13
N GLU A 168 -9.03 -9.41 14.99
CA GLU A 168 -8.33 -9.40 16.27
C GLU A 168 -6.80 -9.21 16.13
N ARG A 169 -6.25 -9.37 14.92
CA ARG A 169 -4.83 -9.11 14.63
C ARG A 169 -4.52 -7.64 14.39
N ILE A 170 -5.55 -6.81 14.18
CA ILE A 170 -5.42 -5.37 13.94
C ILE A 170 -5.41 -4.67 15.30
N PRO A 171 -4.38 -3.88 15.64
CA PRO A 171 -4.31 -3.22 16.94
C PRO A 171 -5.36 -2.13 17.07
N GLU A 172 -5.91 -1.96 18.27
CA GLU A 172 -6.68 -0.78 18.64
C GLU A 172 -5.71 0.41 18.81
N ILE A 173 -5.87 1.44 17.96
CA ILE A 173 -5.04 2.65 18.00
C ILE A 173 -5.80 3.75 18.72
N TYR A 174 -5.24 4.26 19.82
CA TYR A 174 -5.87 5.30 20.64
C TYR A 174 -5.65 6.70 20.03
N PHE A 175 -4.42 6.97 19.54
CA PHE A 175 -4.07 8.21 18.85
C PHE A 175 -3.37 7.91 17.54
N THR A 176 -3.77 8.61 16.47
CA THR A 176 -3.09 8.54 15.19
C THR A 176 -1.86 9.47 15.18
N LYS A 177 -0.92 9.22 14.28
CA LYS A 177 0.21 10.14 14.05
C LYS A 177 -0.27 11.56 13.74
N LEU A 178 -1.39 11.69 13.03
CA LEU A 178 -1.93 13.00 12.64
C LEU A 178 -2.53 13.74 13.83
N GLU A 179 -3.22 13.04 14.75
CA GLU A 179 -3.73 13.64 15.99
C GLU A 179 -2.58 14.17 16.84
N VAL A 180 -1.55 13.35 17.08
CA VAL A 180 -0.38 13.76 17.84
C VAL A 180 0.35 14.93 17.14
N ALA A 181 0.47 14.92 15.82
CA ALA A 181 1.07 16.01 15.07
C ALA A 181 0.26 17.31 15.16
N ALA A 182 -1.07 17.21 15.11
CA ALA A 182 -1.96 18.36 15.28
C ALA A 182 -1.90 18.96 16.70
N ASP A 183 -1.63 18.13 17.71
CA ASP A 183 -1.53 18.59 19.10
C ASP A 183 -0.19 19.20 19.47
N LEU A 184 0.90 18.70 18.86
CA LEU A 184 2.27 19.02 19.31
C LEU A 184 3.08 19.86 18.34
N LEU A 185 2.69 19.96 17.06
CA LEU A 185 3.36 20.81 16.07
C LEU A 185 2.73 22.21 16.06
N GLU A 186 3.35 23.12 15.32
CA GLU A 186 2.88 24.50 15.17
C GLU A 186 2.83 24.92 13.70
N GLY A 187 2.07 25.99 13.39
CA GLY A 187 2.03 26.58 12.07
C GLY A 187 1.41 25.70 10.99
N GLU A 188 2.04 25.65 9.83
CA GLU A 188 1.51 24.93 8.66
C GLU A 188 1.46 23.41 8.88
N GLU A 189 2.46 22.85 9.56
CA GLU A 189 2.51 21.39 9.83
C GLU A 189 1.37 20.95 10.76
N GLN A 190 1.07 21.73 11.80
CA GLN A 190 -0.10 21.51 12.66
C GLN A 190 -1.39 21.57 11.85
N PHE A 191 -1.54 22.63 11.05
CA PHE A 191 -2.74 22.83 10.23
C PHE A 191 -2.95 21.68 9.23
N GLU A 192 -1.91 21.27 8.51
CA GLU A 192 -1.99 20.15 7.56
C GLU A 192 -2.37 18.84 8.25
N ALA A 193 -1.78 18.54 9.41
CA ALA A 193 -2.12 17.36 10.19
C ALA A 193 -3.59 17.38 10.63
N ALA A 194 -4.07 18.52 11.17
CA ALA A 194 -5.45 18.69 11.59
C ALA A 194 -6.44 18.54 10.44
N VAL A 195 -6.17 19.15 9.28
CA VAL A 195 -7.02 19.04 8.08
C VAL A 195 -7.13 17.59 7.60
N ARG A 196 -6.01 16.86 7.54
CA ARG A 196 -5.99 15.46 7.10
C ARG A 196 -6.74 14.56 8.09
N GLN A 197 -6.49 14.71 9.39
CA GLN A 197 -7.16 13.92 10.43
C GLN A 197 -8.66 14.20 10.45
N ARG A 198 -9.07 15.45 10.36
CA ARG A 198 -10.48 15.82 10.28
C ARG A 198 -11.19 15.13 9.12
N SER A 199 -10.57 15.13 7.92
CA SER A 199 -11.16 14.51 6.74
C SER A 199 -11.39 13.00 6.93
N LEU A 200 -10.39 12.28 7.47
CA LEU A 200 -10.49 10.87 7.79
C LEU A 200 -11.58 10.60 8.88
N SER A 201 -11.65 11.47 9.88
CA SER A 201 -12.63 11.34 10.98
C SER A 201 -14.06 11.54 10.49
N PHE A 202 -14.32 12.49 9.58
CA PHE A 202 -15.65 12.69 9.02
C PHE A 202 -16.17 11.47 8.26
N GLU A 203 -15.35 10.90 7.38
CA GLU A 203 -15.70 9.68 6.65
C GLU A 203 -16.01 8.54 7.62
N SER A 204 -15.14 8.34 8.61
CA SER A 204 -15.29 7.29 9.62
C SER A 204 -16.57 7.47 10.42
N VAL A 205 -16.84 8.65 10.98
CA VAL A 205 -18.00 8.88 11.84
C VAL A 205 -19.32 8.75 11.08
N ILE A 206 -19.37 9.22 9.82
CA ILE A 206 -20.57 9.05 8.98
C ILE A 206 -20.82 7.56 8.71
N SER A 207 -19.79 6.82 8.31
CA SER A 207 -19.88 5.38 8.08
C SER A 207 -20.33 4.61 9.33
N MET A 208 -19.82 4.96 10.51
CA MET A 208 -20.24 4.33 11.76
C MET A 208 -21.70 4.66 12.11
N CYS A 209 -22.15 5.90 11.91
CA CYS A 209 -23.55 6.26 12.07
C CYS A 209 -24.46 5.44 11.14
N MET A 210 -24.06 5.25 9.88
CA MET A 210 -24.82 4.43 8.93
C MET A 210 -24.92 2.97 9.38
N LYS A 211 -23.83 2.36 9.86
CA LYS A 211 -23.82 0.98 10.38
C LYS A 211 -24.66 0.84 11.65
N MET A 212 -24.58 1.80 12.59
CA MET A 212 -25.40 1.82 13.79
C MET A 212 -26.88 1.99 13.43
N GLY A 213 -27.21 2.89 12.51
CA GLY A 213 -28.56 3.09 12.01
C GLY A 213 -29.15 1.80 11.41
N LYS A 214 -28.37 1.10 10.57
CA LYS A 214 -28.75 -0.19 10.01
C LYS A 214 -29.03 -1.23 11.10
N TYR A 215 -28.15 -1.36 12.08
CA TYR A 215 -28.34 -2.28 13.20
C TYR A 215 -29.63 -2.00 13.96
N TYR A 216 -29.89 -0.74 14.34
CA TYR A 216 -31.13 -0.38 15.03
C TYR A 216 -32.37 -0.65 14.18
N ALA A 217 -32.31 -0.40 12.88
CA ALA A 217 -33.40 -0.72 11.96
C ALA A 217 -33.72 -2.21 11.94
N GLU A 218 -32.71 -3.06 11.88
CA GLU A 218 -32.83 -4.52 11.91
C GLU A 218 -33.40 -5.03 13.25
N GLN A 219 -33.17 -4.31 14.35
CA GLN A 219 -33.75 -4.61 15.66
C GLN A 219 -35.17 -4.00 15.84
N GLY A 220 -35.71 -3.29 14.86
CA GLY A 220 -37.02 -2.64 14.93
C GLY A 220 -37.03 -1.33 15.72
N ASP A 221 -35.87 -0.83 16.18
CA ASP A 221 -35.74 0.46 16.88
C ASP A 221 -35.66 1.61 15.87
N THR A 222 -36.79 1.97 15.30
CA THR A 222 -36.88 2.97 14.22
C THR A 222 -36.46 4.35 14.65
N GLU A 223 -36.66 4.69 15.93
CA GLU A 223 -36.29 6.01 16.47
C GLU A 223 -34.78 6.16 16.55
N LYS A 224 -34.07 5.18 17.12
CA LYS A 224 -32.60 5.20 17.17
C LYS A 224 -31.98 5.10 15.77
N ALA A 225 -32.54 4.30 14.87
CA ALA A 225 -32.12 4.25 13.50
C ALA A 225 -32.15 5.64 12.83
N ARG A 226 -33.31 6.33 12.96
CA ARG A 226 -33.49 7.68 12.42
C ARG A 226 -32.51 8.69 13.01
N ILE A 227 -32.26 8.64 14.33
CA ILE A 227 -31.27 9.50 14.98
C ILE A 227 -29.87 9.32 14.33
N GLN A 228 -29.41 8.09 14.13
CA GLN A 228 -28.11 7.84 13.54
C GLN A 228 -28.00 8.32 12.09
N TYR A 229 -28.99 8.05 11.27
CA TYR A 229 -29.02 8.55 9.89
C TYR A 229 -29.13 10.09 9.80
N THR A 230 -29.89 10.72 10.72
CA THR A 230 -29.96 12.17 10.80
C THR A 230 -28.61 12.77 11.21
N MET A 231 -27.90 12.14 12.15
CA MET A 231 -26.56 12.55 12.56
C MET A 231 -25.59 12.46 11.37
N ALA A 232 -25.57 11.35 10.64
CA ALA A 232 -24.77 11.18 9.43
C ALA A 232 -25.03 12.30 8.41
N LYS A 233 -26.31 12.61 8.14
CA LYS A 233 -26.70 13.69 7.22
C LYS A 233 -26.20 15.05 7.69
N ASN A 234 -26.38 15.39 8.96
CA ASN A 234 -25.97 16.68 9.50
C ASN A 234 -24.45 16.86 9.45
N ILE A 235 -23.67 15.81 9.79
CA ILE A 235 -22.21 15.83 9.70
C ILE A 235 -21.79 16.02 8.23
N TYR A 236 -22.37 15.28 7.31
CA TYR A 236 -22.10 15.45 5.88
C TYR A 236 -22.35 16.88 5.42
N LEU A 237 -23.54 17.43 5.71
CA LEU A 237 -23.93 18.76 5.27
C LEU A 237 -23.06 19.87 5.87
N SER A 238 -22.58 19.70 7.12
CA SER A 238 -21.68 20.67 7.75
C SER A 238 -20.28 20.67 7.17
N ALA A 239 -19.86 19.56 6.57
CA ALA A 239 -18.50 19.39 6.03
C ALA A 239 -18.41 19.67 4.52
N LYS A 240 -19.50 19.53 3.77
CA LYS A 240 -19.50 19.51 2.29
C LYS A 240 -18.87 20.74 1.62
N ASP A 241 -18.96 21.91 2.22
CA ASP A 241 -18.50 23.18 1.65
C ASP A 241 -17.09 23.58 2.13
N ASP A 242 -16.52 22.85 3.09
CA ASP A 242 -15.23 23.16 3.73
C ASP A 242 -14.14 22.09 3.47
N PHE A 243 -14.35 21.24 2.47
CA PHE A 243 -13.32 20.27 2.11
C PHE A 243 -12.20 20.94 1.30
N PRO A 244 -10.94 20.95 1.79
CA PRO A 244 -9.83 21.49 1.02
C PRO A 244 -9.55 20.56 -0.18
N THR A 245 -9.70 21.07 -1.36
CA THR A 245 -9.52 20.37 -2.65
C THR A 245 -8.12 19.75 -2.84
N LYS A 246 -7.09 20.26 -2.13
CA LYS A 246 -5.70 19.78 -2.22
C LYS A 246 -5.51 18.36 -1.65
N TYR A 247 -6.26 17.99 -0.60
CA TYR A 247 -6.08 16.72 0.13
C TYR A 247 -7.22 15.72 -0.07
N SER A 248 -8.28 16.10 -0.75
CA SER A 248 -9.55 15.41 -0.70
C SER A 248 -10.13 14.99 -2.05
N LYS A 249 -9.39 15.11 -3.17
CA LYS A 249 -10.00 14.84 -4.48
C LYS A 249 -10.55 13.41 -4.57
N ASN A 250 -9.82 12.42 -4.06
CA ASN A 250 -10.27 11.03 -4.04
C ASN A 250 -11.25 10.73 -2.88
N LEU A 251 -11.05 11.39 -1.72
CA LEU A 251 -11.97 11.32 -0.58
C LEU A 251 -13.28 12.04 -0.88
N PHE A 252 -13.26 13.13 -1.63
CA PHE A 252 -14.45 13.91 -1.98
C PHE A 252 -15.35 13.16 -2.99
N GLU A 253 -14.80 12.40 -3.92
CA GLU A 253 -15.60 11.57 -4.83
C GLU A 253 -16.35 10.46 -4.06
N ALA A 254 -15.66 9.74 -3.17
CA ALA A 254 -16.29 8.75 -2.29
C ALA A 254 -17.29 9.40 -1.30
N PHE A 255 -16.97 10.60 -0.82
CA PHE A 255 -17.82 11.35 0.09
C PHE A 255 -19.09 11.90 -0.60
N ALA A 256 -19.01 12.28 -1.86
CA ALA A 256 -20.17 12.73 -2.64
C ALA A 256 -21.24 11.65 -2.81
N ASP A 257 -20.83 10.40 -2.90
CA ASP A 257 -21.73 9.25 -3.04
C ASP A 257 -22.43 8.86 -1.73
N MET A 258 -21.93 9.31 -0.58
CA MET A 258 -22.53 9.00 0.73
C MET A 258 -23.90 9.68 0.94
N LEU A 259 -24.13 10.88 0.39
CA LEU A 259 -25.38 11.61 0.62
C LEU A 259 -26.62 10.87 0.08
N PRO A 260 -26.63 10.33 -1.15
CA PRO A 260 -27.73 9.53 -1.65
C PRO A 260 -28.03 8.30 -0.78
N GLU A 261 -27.01 7.61 -0.26
CA GLU A 261 -27.20 6.48 0.65
C GLU A 261 -27.85 6.88 1.96
N ILE A 262 -27.39 7.99 2.56
CA ILE A 262 -27.96 8.54 3.80
C ILE A 262 -29.42 8.93 3.59
N GLU A 263 -29.72 9.60 2.48
CA GLU A 263 -31.08 10.05 2.15
C GLU A 263 -32.02 8.88 1.89
N ASN A 264 -31.57 7.86 1.18
CA ASN A 264 -32.32 6.64 0.97
C ASN A 264 -32.61 5.91 2.29
N ALA A 265 -31.61 5.82 3.18
CA ALA A 265 -31.81 5.22 4.50
C ALA A 265 -32.83 6.02 5.36
N LEU A 266 -32.76 7.36 5.33
CA LEU A 266 -33.72 8.22 6.03
C LEU A 266 -35.15 8.15 5.46
N ALA A 267 -35.31 7.96 4.16
CA ALA A 267 -36.61 7.86 3.51
C ALA A 267 -37.43 6.66 4.03
N ALA A 268 -36.74 5.60 4.49
CA ALA A 268 -37.41 4.45 5.11
C ALA A 268 -38.01 4.77 6.51
N PHE A 269 -37.61 5.89 7.12
CA PHE A 269 -38.04 6.30 8.47
C PHE A 269 -38.59 7.75 8.46
N PRO A 270 -39.77 8.01 7.87
CA PRO A 270 -40.35 9.35 7.82
C PRO A 270 -40.58 9.89 9.23
N SER A 271 -40.38 11.19 9.41
CA SER A 271 -40.62 11.87 10.67
C SER A 271 -42.07 11.68 11.09
N VAL A 272 -42.30 11.23 12.32
CA VAL A 272 -43.64 11.28 12.91
C VAL A 272 -44.06 12.76 12.96
N PRO A 273 -45.24 13.14 12.44
CA PRO A 273 -45.74 14.52 12.58
C PRO A 273 -45.78 14.88 14.06
N SER A 274 -45.27 16.06 14.41
CA SER A 274 -45.38 16.58 15.77
C SER A 274 -46.88 16.60 16.15
N PRO A 275 -47.25 16.11 17.34
CA PRO A 275 -48.63 16.26 17.78
C PRO A 275 -48.98 17.75 17.81
N SER A 276 -50.03 18.11 17.10
CA SER A 276 -50.59 19.45 17.00
C SER A 276 -51.09 19.99 18.35
#